data_479fe6b4d947a1265789d491b145145a
#
_entry.id   479fe6b4d947a1265789d491b145145a
#
_cell.length_a   1.000
_cell.length_b   1.000
_cell.length_c   1.000
_cell.angle_alpha   90.00
_cell.angle_beta   90.00
_cell.angle_gamma   90.00
#
_symmetry.space_group_name_H-M   'P 1'
#
loop_
_entity.id
_entity.type
_entity.pdbx_description
1 polymer ?
#
loop_
_entity_poly.entity_id
_entity_poly.type
_entity_poly.pdbx_seq_one_letter_code
_entity_poly.pdbx_strand_id
1 'polypeptide(L)'
;MARPPYSGAIDLTPELLNALKAKGPNERGNYSLDFACWEARERRSDKSPTHTGSVKVKGDRDGTQGKGYASMWVNDESDAF
;
A
#
# COMPACT_ATOMS: atom_id res chain seq x y z
N MET A 1 24.56 -2.65 -5.25
CA MET A 1 23.45 -1.74 -5.51
C MET A 1 22.80 -1.35 -4.19
N ALA A 2 22.53 -0.08 -4.02
CA ALA A 2 21.95 0.39 -2.78
C ALA A 2 20.48 -0.02 -2.68
N ARG A 3 20.02 -0.30 -1.46
CA ARG A 3 18.61 -0.56 -1.19
C ARG A 3 17.82 0.73 -1.42
N PRO A 4 16.64 0.68 -2.02
CA PRO A 4 15.81 1.89 -2.12
C PRO A 4 15.45 2.38 -0.71
N PRO A 5 15.32 3.70 -0.51
CA PRO A 5 15.01 4.23 0.82
C PRO A 5 13.64 3.78 1.33
N TYR A 6 12.74 3.47 0.42
CA TYR A 6 11.40 3.00 0.77
C TYR A 6 11.07 1.79 -0.08
N SER A 7 10.45 0.81 0.54
CA SER A 7 9.91 -0.33 -0.19
C SER A 7 8.59 -0.71 0.44
N GLY A 8 7.77 -1.42 -0.28
CA GLY A 8 6.47 -1.78 0.24
C GLY A 8 5.78 -2.86 -0.56
N ALA A 9 4.66 -3.29 -0.03
CA ALA A 9 3.80 -4.27 -0.67
C ALA A 9 2.34 -3.87 -0.48
N ILE A 10 1.54 -4.18 -1.46
CA ILE A 10 0.11 -3.88 -1.44
C ILE A 10 -0.62 -5.18 -1.72
N ASP A 11 -1.55 -5.50 -0.82
CA ASP A 11 -2.42 -6.66 -0.96
C ASP A 11 -3.81 -6.19 -1.35
N LEU A 12 -4.31 -6.65 -2.46
CA LEU A 12 -5.65 -6.31 -2.94
C LEU A 12 -6.61 -7.44 -2.56
N THR A 13 -7.68 -7.07 -1.85
CA THR A 13 -8.72 -8.03 -1.59
C THR A 13 -9.55 -8.24 -2.87
N PRO A 14 -10.24 -9.38 -3.00
CA PRO A 14 -11.10 -9.59 -4.17
C PRO A 14 -12.13 -8.50 -4.36
N GLU A 15 -12.68 -7.97 -3.25
CA GLU A 15 -13.65 -6.89 -3.32
C GLU A 15 -13.05 -5.61 -3.92
N LEU A 16 -11.84 -5.27 -3.47
CA LEU A 16 -11.16 -4.08 -3.98
C LEU A 16 -10.81 -4.26 -5.46
N LEU A 17 -10.34 -5.43 -5.83
CA LEU A 17 -10.00 -5.72 -7.23
C LEU A 17 -11.23 -5.61 -8.12
N ASN A 18 -12.37 -6.15 -7.67
CA ASN A 18 -13.61 -6.04 -8.43
C ASN A 18 -14.07 -4.60 -8.55
N ALA A 19 -13.93 -3.81 -7.51
CA ALA A 19 -14.28 -2.39 -7.54
C ALA A 19 -13.42 -1.62 -8.54
N LEU A 20 -12.14 -1.93 -8.59
CA LEU A 20 -11.23 -1.31 -9.56
C LEU A 20 -11.65 -1.64 -10.99
N LYS A 21 -11.98 -2.89 -11.25
CA LYS A 21 -12.43 -3.32 -12.56
C LYS A 21 -13.73 -2.63 -12.97
N ALA A 22 -14.64 -2.46 -12.02
CA ALA A 22 -15.91 -1.80 -12.25
C ALA A 22 -15.74 -0.32 -12.56
N LYS A 23 -14.82 0.33 -11.85
CA LYS A 23 -14.53 1.75 -12.08
C LYS A 23 -13.82 1.95 -13.42
N GLY A 24 -12.97 1.02 -13.79
CA GLY A 24 -12.23 1.11 -15.04
C GLY A 24 -10.97 1.96 -14.91
N PRO A 25 -10.19 2.01 -15.99
CA PRO A 25 -8.94 2.77 -15.99
C PRO A 25 -9.19 4.29 -16.07
N ASN A 26 -8.19 5.05 -15.68
CA ASN A 26 -8.21 6.50 -15.81
C ASN A 26 -7.90 6.90 -17.26
N GLU A 27 -7.78 8.20 -17.52
CA GLU A 27 -7.53 8.73 -18.86
C GLU A 27 -6.25 8.17 -19.50
N ARG A 28 -5.29 7.75 -18.68
CA ARG A 28 -4.03 7.21 -19.18
C ARG A 28 -4.08 5.70 -19.38
N GLY A 29 -5.23 5.08 -19.09
CA GLY A 29 -5.35 3.63 -19.16
C GLY A 29 -4.85 2.89 -17.93
N ASN A 30 -4.62 3.60 -16.84
CA ASN A 30 -4.11 3.03 -15.60
C ASN A 30 -5.17 2.98 -14.52
N TYR A 31 -5.05 1.99 -13.63
CA TYR A 31 -5.92 1.90 -12.47
C TYR A 31 -5.26 2.62 -11.30
N SER A 32 -6.01 3.50 -10.65
CA SER A 32 -5.49 4.34 -9.58
C SER A 32 -6.06 3.95 -8.23
N LEU A 33 -5.19 3.91 -7.24
CA LEU A 33 -5.54 3.60 -5.87
C LEU A 33 -5.03 4.72 -4.97
N ASP A 34 -5.76 4.98 -3.90
CA ASP A 34 -5.27 5.81 -2.82
C ASP A 34 -4.78 4.88 -1.72
N PHE A 35 -3.65 5.23 -1.12
CA PHE A 35 -3.18 4.46 0.02
C PHE A 35 -2.70 5.40 1.12
N ALA A 36 -2.74 4.90 2.34
CA ALA A 36 -2.23 5.63 3.49
C ALA A 36 -1.60 4.63 4.44
N CYS A 37 -0.46 5.00 4.99
CA CYS A 37 0.25 4.19 5.96
C CYS A 37 0.57 5.04 7.18
N TRP A 38 0.51 4.39 8.33
CA TRP A 38 0.87 4.98 9.61
C TRP A 38 1.98 4.17 10.23
N GLU A 39 2.80 4.81 11.03
CA GLU A 39 3.86 4.14 11.75
C GLU A 39 3.29 2.99 12.58
N ALA A 40 3.87 1.81 12.44
CA ALA A 40 3.44 0.64 13.17
C ALA A 40 3.83 0.79 14.64
N ARG A 41 2.84 0.64 15.54
CA ARG A 41 3.08 0.80 16.98
C ARG A 41 3.89 -0.34 17.56
N GLU A 42 3.70 -1.54 17.06
CA GLU A 42 4.41 -2.70 17.54
C GLU A 42 5.02 -3.45 16.37
N ARG A 43 6.29 -3.71 16.48
CA ARG A 43 7.02 -4.48 15.48
C ARG A 43 7.52 -5.76 16.15
N ARG A 44 7.18 -6.90 15.58
CA ARG A 44 7.59 -8.19 16.13
C ARG A 44 9.06 -8.50 15.85
N SER A 45 9.61 -7.93 14.81
CA SER A 45 11.00 -8.16 14.44
C SER A 45 11.49 -7.01 13.56
N ASP A 46 12.78 -6.97 13.29
CA ASP A 46 13.36 -5.98 12.40
C ASP A 46 12.86 -6.13 10.96
N LYS A 47 12.32 -7.31 10.63
CA LYS A 47 11.77 -7.57 9.31
C LYS A 47 10.32 -7.13 9.17
N SER A 48 9.68 -6.80 10.28
CA SER A 48 8.31 -6.32 10.26
C SER A 48 8.24 -4.93 9.61
N PRO A 49 7.13 -4.61 8.95
CA PRO A 49 6.98 -3.29 8.32
C PRO A 49 7.13 -2.16 9.33
N THR A 50 7.75 -1.07 8.92
CA THR A 50 7.82 0.13 9.75
C THR A 50 6.50 0.89 9.74
N HIS A 51 5.75 0.75 8.66
CA HIS A 51 4.44 1.39 8.49
C HIS A 51 3.45 0.39 7.94
N THR A 52 2.22 0.50 8.37
CA THR A 52 1.13 -0.32 7.84
C THR A 52 -0.07 0.58 7.57
N GLY A 53 -0.92 0.17 6.68
CA GLY A 53 -2.07 0.98 6.34
C GLY A 53 -3.05 0.26 5.44
N SER A 54 -3.78 1.04 4.67
CA SER A 54 -4.83 0.53 3.81
C SER A 54 -4.77 1.15 2.43
N VAL A 55 -5.38 0.44 1.49
CA VAL A 55 -5.49 0.86 0.10
C VAL A 55 -6.97 0.88 -0.25
N LYS A 56 -7.38 1.87 -1.02
CA LYS A 56 -8.78 2.04 -1.45
C LYS A 56 -8.80 2.47 -2.90
N VAL A 57 -9.95 2.34 -3.52
CA VAL A 57 -10.16 2.94 -4.85
C VAL A 57 -9.99 4.45 -4.73
N LYS A 58 -9.33 5.05 -5.69
CA LYS A 58 -9.10 6.49 -5.68
C LYS A 58 -10.43 7.24 -5.56
N GLY A 59 -10.51 8.13 -4.58
CA GLY A 59 -11.70 8.92 -4.31
C GLY A 59 -12.70 8.26 -3.37
N ASP A 60 -12.51 6.99 -3.02
CA ASP A 60 -13.41 6.29 -2.10
C ASP A 60 -12.92 6.45 -0.66
N ARG A 61 -13.18 7.61 -0.09
CA ARG A 61 -12.67 7.97 1.24
C ARG A 61 -13.12 7.03 2.35
N ASP A 62 -14.33 6.53 2.26
CA ASP A 62 -14.90 5.70 3.31
C ASP A 62 -14.59 4.21 3.11
N GLY A 63 -13.94 3.85 2.01
CA GLY A 63 -13.63 2.45 1.73
C GLY A 63 -14.86 1.59 1.50
N THR A 64 -15.93 2.18 0.98
CA THR A 64 -17.19 1.47 0.75
C THR A 64 -17.10 0.49 -0.41
N GLN A 65 -16.13 0.66 -1.29
CA GLN A 65 -15.93 -0.21 -2.45
C GLN A 65 -14.89 -1.30 -2.20
N GLY A 66 -14.54 -1.52 -0.95
CA GLY A 66 -13.56 -2.52 -0.59
C GLY A 66 -12.23 -1.90 -0.16
N LYS A 67 -11.45 -2.67 0.56
CA LYS A 67 -10.16 -2.23 1.08
C LYS A 67 -9.09 -3.24 0.75
N GLY A 68 -7.88 -2.74 0.59
CA GLY A 68 -6.70 -3.57 0.56
C GLY A 68 -5.80 -3.21 1.74
N TYR A 69 -4.66 -3.85 1.78
CA TYR A 69 -3.70 -3.63 2.87
C TYR A 69 -2.39 -3.15 2.28
N ALA A 70 -1.74 -2.25 2.99
CA ALA A 70 -0.43 -1.74 2.59
C ALA A 70 0.57 -1.95 3.71
N SER A 71 1.78 -2.29 3.33
CA SER A 71 2.90 -2.40 4.25
C SER A 71 4.07 -1.66 3.64
N MET A 72 4.79 -0.92 4.45
CA MET A 72 5.93 -0.15 3.97
C MET A 72 7.10 -0.33 4.92
N TRP A 73 8.27 -0.42 4.32
CA TRP A 73 9.54 -0.45 5.05
C TRP A 73 10.34 0.79 4.69
N VAL A 74 10.69 1.54 5.72
CA VAL A 74 11.63 2.64 5.53
C VAL A 74 13.02 2.06 5.80
N ASN A 75 13.84 2.03 4.78
CA ASN A 75 15.16 1.43 4.87
C ASN A 75 16.19 2.46 5.33
N ASP A 76 16.88 2.12 6.43
CA ASP A 76 17.92 2.96 6.99
C ASP A 76 19.20 2.80 6.17
N GLU A 77 20.00 3.85 6.08
CA GLU A 77 21.29 3.78 5.40
C GLU A 77 22.22 2.76 6.04
N SER A 78 22.08 2.57 7.35
CA SER A 78 22.88 1.57 8.07
C SER A 78 22.57 0.15 7.62
N ASP A 79 21.45 -0.08 6.95
CA ASP A 79 21.07 -1.38 6.41
C ASP A 79 21.57 -1.59 4.99
N ALA A 80 22.55 -0.86 4.56
CA ALA A 80 23.11 -0.98 3.22
C ALA A 80 23.64 -2.40 2.99
N PHE A 81 23.43 -2.91 1.83
CA PHE A 81 23.88 -4.26 1.42
C PHE A 81 25.36 -4.31 1.12
#